data_dbd55f6822384e2880b3fc9787a57424
#
_entry.id   dbd55f6822384e2880b3fc9787a57424
#
_cell.length_a   1.000
_cell.length_b   1.000
_cell.length_c   1.000
_cell.angle_alpha   90.00
_cell.angle_beta   90.00
_cell.angle_gamma   90.00
#
_symmetry.space_group_name_H-M   'P 1'
#
loop_
_entity.id
_entity.type
_entity.pdbx_description
1 polymer ?
#
loop_
_entity_poly.entity_id
_entity_poly.type
_entity_poly.pdbx_seq_one_letter_code
_entity_poly.pdbx_strand_id
1 'polypeptide(L)'
;MTKIALGLMSGTSADGLTICAVSPDPFQIICFKNYHYPVSLQKRLLAAYQLSVPQLSALHYELGFLYAKLVKKFLKDFSISAKNLCVIGSHGQTVYHGPHDKTPNTLQIADTSALACELNVPVVSDFRAKDIALGGEGAPLMPFFDEYILRLLLRNTIDHQL
;
A
#
# COMPACT_ATOMS: atom_id res chain seq x y z
N MET A 1 -19.56 -10.13 11.63
CA MET A 1 -19.03 -8.77 11.32
C MET A 1 -18.23 -8.88 10.04
N THR A 2 -18.49 -8.02 9.07
CA THR A 2 -17.77 -8.00 7.79
C THR A 2 -16.31 -7.62 8.03
N LYS A 3 -15.39 -8.49 7.63
CA LYS A 3 -13.95 -8.18 7.68
C LYS A 3 -13.60 -7.20 6.56
N ILE A 4 -12.80 -6.20 6.87
CA ILE A 4 -12.36 -5.18 5.91
C ILE A 4 -10.84 -5.23 5.83
N ALA A 5 -10.31 -5.30 4.62
CA ALA A 5 -8.90 -5.07 4.34
C ALA A 5 -8.70 -3.67 3.75
N LEU A 6 -7.59 -3.02 4.10
CA LEU A 6 -7.19 -1.76 3.47
C LEU A 6 -5.99 -1.98 2.57
N GLY A 7 -6.01 -1.34 1.41
CA GLY A 7 -4.85 -1.19 0.53
C GLY A 7 -4.36 0.27 0.52
N LEU A 8 -3.07 0.47 0.73
CA LEU A 8 -2.41 1.76 0.73
C LEU A 8 -1.39 1.82 -0.41
N MET A 9 -1.53 2.81 -1.29
CA MET A 9 -0.64 3.01 -2.43
C MET A 9 -0.22 4.47 -2.56
N SER A 10 1.10 4.69 -2.63
CA SER A 10 1.68 5.96 -3.06
C SER A 10 2.57 5.70 -4.27
N GLY A 11 2.25 6.34 -5.39
CA GLY A 11 2.95 6.17 -6.66
C GLY A 11 4.28 6.93 -6.72
N THR A 12 5.04 6.73 -7.80
CA THR A 12 6.34 7.41 -8.03
C THR A 12 6.23 8.92 -8.22
N SER A 13 5.04 9.43 -8.59
CA SER A 13 4.73 10.87 -8.63
C SER A 13 4.74 11.53 -7.26
N ALA A 14 4.64 10.75 -6.17
CA ALA A 14 4.61 11.21 -4.78
C ALA A 14 3.59 12.33 -4.53
N ASP A 15 2.44 12.28 -5.22
CA ASP A 15 1.39 13.30 -5.16
C ASP A 15 0.37 13.06 -4.05
N GLY A 16 0.34 11.82 -3.49
CA GLY A 16 -0.59 11.50 -2.42
C GLY A 16 -0.60 10.02 -2.04
N LEU A 17 -1.44 9.71 -1.07
CA LEU A 17 -1.74 8.35 -0.64
C LEU A 17 -3.16 7.98 -1.04
N THR A 18 -3.30 6.97 -1.87
CA THR A 18 -4.60 6.33 -2.14
C THR A 18 -4.85 5.25 -1.10
N ILE A 19 -6.01 5.30 -0.46
CA ILE A 19 -6.50 4.29 0.48
C ILE A 19 -7.76 3.68 -0.11
N CYS A 20 -7.80 2.35 -0.17
CA CYS A 20 -8.95 1.58 -0.63
C CYS A 20 -9.38 0.58 0.44
N ALA A 21 -10.67 0.53 0.74
CA ALA A 21 -11.27 -0.46 1.62
C ALA A 21 -11.98 -1.53 0.78
N VAL A 22 -11.73 -2.78 1.10
CA VAL A 22 -12.35 -3.93 0.43
C VAL A 22 -12.89 -4.94 1.43
N SER A 23 -13.99 -5.61 1.06
CA SER A 23 -14.36 -6.89 1.66
C SER A 23 -13.56 -7.98 0.94
N PRO A 24 -12.80 -8.83 1.64
CA PRO A 24 -12.02 -9.87 0.98
C PRO A 24 -12.88 -11.08 0.55
N ASP A 25 -14.00 -11.32 1.23
CA ASP A 25 -14.87 -12.44 0.95
C ASP A 25 -16.36 -12.09 1.28
N PRO A 26 -17.27 -12.01 0.27
CA PRO A 26 -16.92 -11.94 -1.15
C PRO A 26 -16.07 -10.66 -1.46
N PHE A 27 -15.22 -10.76 -2.48
CA PHE A 27 -14.39 -9.61 -2.86
C PHE A 27 -15.27 -8.47 -3.39
N GLN A 28 -15.19 -7.33 -2.73
CA GLN A 28 -15.92 -6.12 -3.12
C GLN A 28 -15.14 -4.87 -2.70
N ILE A 29 -15.02 -3.91 -3.61
CA ILE A 29 -14.54 -2.58 -3.28
C ILE A 29 -15.64 -1.85 -2.52
N ILE A 30 -15.37 -1.42 -1.28
CA ILE A 30 -16.32 -0.70 -0.44
C ILE A 30 -16.23 0.80 -0.74
N CYS A 31 -15.03 1.36 -0.66
CA CYS A 31 -14.75 2.77 -0.96
C CYS A 31 -13.25 2.99 -1.15
N PHE A 32 -12.90 4.10 -1.79
CA PHE A 32 -11.50 4.54 -1.88
C PHE A 32 -11.42 6.07 -1.88
N LYS A 33 -10.24 6.59 -1.53
CA LYS A 33 -9.96 8.03 -1.54
C LYS A 33 -8.47 8.28 -1.69
N ASN A 34 -8.14 9.32 -2.47
CA ASN A 34 -6.78 9.85 -2.54
C ASN A 34 -6.65 11.05 -1.59
N TYR A 35 -5.55 11.05 -0.82
CA TYR A 35 -5.15 12.15 0.08
C TYR A 35 -3.88 12.78 -0.47
N HIS A 36 -4.01 13.97 -1.05
CA HIS A 36 -2.86 14.69 -1.61
C HIS A 36 -1.85 15.09 -0.54
N TYR A 37 -0.59 14.95 -0.87
CA TYR A 37 0.49 15.44 -0.01
C TYR A 37 0.67 16.96 -0.18
N PRO A 38 1.10 17.67 0.88
CA PRO A 38 1.58 19.02 0.72
C PRO A 38 2.76 19.07 -0.27
N VAL A 39 2.86 20.14 -1.05
CA VAL A 39 3.94 20.31 -2.04
C VAL A 39 5.34 20.18 -1.44
N SER A 40 5.52 20.63 -0.19
CA SER A 40 6.77 20.47 0.55
C SER A 40 7.15 19.01 0.80
N LEU A 41 6.18 18.16 1.16
CA LEU A 41 6.42 16.73 1.34
C LEU A 41 6.69 16.05 0.00
N GLN A 42 5.90 16.34 -1.04
CA GLN A 42 6.12 15.82 -2.37
C GLN A 42 7.54 16.07 -2.87
N LYS A 43 8.03 17.31 -2.76
CA LYS A 43 9.41 17.67 -3.14
C LYS A 43 10.45 16.87 -2.35
N ARG A 44 10.24 16.67 -1.04
CA ARG A 44 11.15 15.85 -0.20
C ARG A 44 11.15 14.39 -0.65
N LEU A 45 9.99 13.83 -0.96
CA LEU A 45 9.87 12.44 -1.42
C LEU A 45 10.54 12.22 -2.78
N LEU A 46 10.35 13.15 -3.73
CA LEU A 46 11.00 13.09 -5.05
C LEU A 46 12.53 13.23 -4.96
N ALA A 47 13.05 13.92 -3.95
CA ALA A 47 14.49 14.07 -3.69
C ALA A 47 15.03 13.03 -2.69
N ALA A 48 14.23 12.04 -2.26
CA ALA A 48 14.61 11.14 -1.18
C ALA A 48 15.86 10.30 -1.47
N TYR A 49 16.14 9.98 -2.73
CA TYR A 49 17.35 9.25 -3.15
C TYR A 49 18.66 10.03 -2.91
N GLN A 50 18.58 11.34 -2.65
CA GLN A 50 19.74 12.21 -2.35
C GLN A 50 19.97 12.41 -0.83
N LEU A 51 19.06 11.89 0.00
CA LEU A 51 19.14 12.08 1.44
C LEU A 51 20.25 11.24 2.06
N SER A 52 20.86 11.75 3.12
CA SER A 52 21.72 10.94 3.98
C SER A 52 20.89 9.84 4.69
N VAL A 53 21.57 8.76 5.10
CA VAL A 53 20.89 7.66 5.80
C VAL A 53 20.07 8.13 7.01
N PRO A 54 20.56 9.01 7.91
CA PRO A 54 19.75 9.53 9.00
C PRO A 54 18.50 10.30 8.55
N GLN A 55 18.62 11.10 7.48
CA GLN A 55 17.50 11.86 6.92
C GLN A 55 16.45 10.95 6.28
N LEU A 56 16.90 9.94 5.53
CA LEU A 56 16.02 8.95 4.92
C LEU A 56 15.29 8.11 5.98
N SER A 57 16.00 7.69 7.03
CA SER A 57 15.42 6.98 8.17
C SER A 57 14.35 7.82 8.87
N ALA A 58 14.63 9.10 9.13
CA ALA A 58 13.65 10.00 9.72
C ALA A 58 12.38 10.16 8.83
N LEU A 59 12.58 10.34 7.51
CA LEU A 59 11.48 10.43 6.55
C LEU A 59 10.66 9.15 6.46
N HIS A 60 11.30 7.97 6.55
CA HIS A 60 10.65 6.67 6.61
C HIS A 60 9.65 6.58 7.78
N TYR A 61 10.07 6.97 8.99
CA TYR A 61 9.20 7.00 10.17
C TYR A 61 8.11 8.07 10.07
N GLU A 62 8.47 9.30 9.66
CA GLU A 62 7.52 10.41 9.46
C GLU A 62 6.37 9.99 8.53
N LEU A 63 6.71 9.30 7.45
CA LEU A 63 5.73 8.83 6.48
C LEU A 63 4.83 7.72 7.04
N GLY A 64 5.36 6.80 7.85
CA GLY A 64 4.59 5.77 8.54
C GLY A 64 3.51 6.36 9.47
N PHE A 65 3.86 7.35 10.27
CA PHE A 65 2.90 8.07 11.12
C PHE A 65 1.89 8.89 10.31
N LEU A 66 2.33 9.49 9.20
CA LEU A 66 1.40 10.18 8.29
C LEU A 66 0.38 9.21 7.71
N TYR A 67 0.80 8.02 7.27
CA TYR A 67 -0.10 6.99 6.76
C TYR A 67 -1.12 6.58 7.83
N ALA A 68 -0.67 6.33 9.06
CA ALA A 68 -1.57 6.01 10.17
C ALA A 68 -2.61 7.11 10.42
N LYS A 69 -2.19 8.38 10.39
CA LYS A 69 -3.09 9.54 10.50
C LYS A 69 -4.11 9.61 9.37
N LEU A 70 -3.67 9.36 8.13
CA LEU A 70 -4.54 9.36 6.95
C LEU A 70 -5.52 8.18 6.98
N VAL A 71 -5.10 7.00 7.43
CA VAL A 71 -6.01 5.86 7.64
C VAL A 71 -7.06 6.19 8.70
N LYS A 72 -6.68 6.75 9.86
CA LYS A 72 -7.66 7.19 10.88
C LYS A 72 -8.67 8.19 10.31
N LYS A 73 -8.18 9.12 9.47
CA LYS A 73 -9.06 10.07 8.77
C LYS A 73 -9.98 9.36 7.78
N PHE A 74 -9.47 8.43 6.98
CA PHE A 74 -10.25 7.64 6.03
C PHE A 74 -11.37 6.85 6.72
N LEU A 75 -11.06 6.17 7.82
CA LEU A 75 -12.04 5.43 8.61
C LEU A 75 -13.16 6.35 9.11
N LYS A 76 -12.82 7.55 9.55
CA LYS A 76 -13.80 8.56 9.97
C LYS A 76 -14.63 9.08 8.80
N ASP A 77 -13.98 9.42 7.67
CA ASP A 77 -14.64 9.98 6.48
C ASP A 77 -15.73 9.02 5.92
N PHE A 78 -15.51 7.70 6.04
CA PHE A 78 -16.41 6.65 5.53
C PHE A 78 -17.17 5.91 6.62
N SER A 79 -17.12 6.37 7.87
CA SER A 79 -17.80 5.75 9.03
C SER A 79 -17.46 4.25 9.20
N ILE A 80 -16.22 3.87 8.90
CA ILE A 80 -15.73 2.49 9.06
C ILE A 80 -15.17 2.32 10.48
N SER A 81 -15.66 1.29 11.19
CA SER A 81 -15.11 0.94 12.50
C SER A 81 -13.74 0.26 12.37
N ALA A 82 -12.74 0.75 13.11
CA ALA A 82 -11.41 0.14 13.14
C ALA A 82 -11.46 -1.34 13.62
N LYS A 83 -12.46 -1.73 14.40
CA LYS A 83 -12.68 -3.12 14.85
C LYS A 83 -12.99 -4.09 13.72
N ASN A 84 -13.43 -3.58 12.57
CA ASN A 84 -13.73 -4.39 11.39
C ASN A 84 -12.48 -4.62 10.52
N LEU A 85 -11.37 -3.90 10.78
CA LEU A 85 -10.15 -4.09 10.02
C LEU A 85 -9.49 -5.43 10.39
N CYS A 86 -9.17 -6.22 9.39
CA CYS A 86 -8.44 -7.48 9.55
C CYS A 86 -6.97 -7.40 9.13
N VAL A 87 -6.65 -6.55 8.15
CA VAL A 87 -5.29 -6.39 7.63
C VAL A 87 -5.17 -5.08 6.85
N ILE A 88 -3.97 -4.54 6.80
CA ILE A 88 -3.60 -3.43 5.93
C ILE A 88 -2.47 -3.88 5.02
N GLY A 89 -2.65 -3.76 3.70
CA GLY A 89 -1.58 -3.89 2.71
C GLY A 89 -0.99 -2.50 2.43
N SER A 90 0.31 -2.31 2.67
CA SER A 90 0.98 -1.04 2.43
C SER A 90 2.12 -1.20 1.43
N HIS A 91 1.99 -0.55 0.26
CA HIS A 91 3.06 -0.51 -0.73
C HIS A 91 4.23 0.36 -0.27
N GLY A 92 3.97 1.38 0.55
CA GLY A 92 4.93 2.43 0.85
C GLY A 92 5.13 3.40 -0.31
N GLN A 93 6.16 4.26 -0.19
CA GLN A 93 6.59 5.20 -1.22
C GLN A 93 7.91 4.73 -1.83
N THR A 94 7.94 4.47 -3.13
CA THR A 94 9.17 4.05 -3.80
C THR A 94 10.17 5.20 -3.86
N VAL A 95 11.36 4.96 -3.32
CA VAL A 95 12.53 5.86 -3.39
C VAL A 95 13.52 5.36 -4.43
N TYR A 96 13.69 4.05 -4.51
CA TYR A 96 14.60 3.43 -5.45
C TYR A 96 14.03 2.11 -5.98
N HIS A 97 14.34 1.80 -7.23
CA HIS A 97 13.96 0.54 -7.86
C HIS A 97 15.01 0.17 -8.91
N GLY A 98 15.85 -0.81 -8.56
CA GLY A 98 16.99 -1.26 -9.38
C GLY A 98 17.01 -2.79 -9.51
N PRO A 99 16.01 -3.39 -10.23
CA PRO A 99 15.96 -4.84 -10.40
C PRO A 99 17.10 -5.39 -11.26
N HIS A 100 17.71 -4.54 -12.11
CA HIS A 100 18.80 -4.90 -13.02
C HIS A 100 20.18 -4.42 -12.54
N ASP A 101 20.28 -3.90 -11.30
CA ASP A 101 21.57 -3.54 -10.72
C ASP A 101 22.43 -4.78 -10.49
N LYS A 102 23.75 -4.59 -10.31
CA LYS A 102 24.67 -5.68 -9.94
C LYS A 102 24.16 -6.48 -8.72
N THR A 103 23.52 -5.81 -7.78
CA THR A 103 22.75 -6.42 -6.70
C THR A 103 21.30 -5.97 -6.88
N PRO A 104 20.41 -6.79 -7.43
CA PRO A 104 19.01 -6.43 -7.61
C PRO A 104 18.37 -6.00 -6.30
N ASN A 105 17.73 -4.83 -6.30
CA ASN A 105 17.17 -4.27 -5.08
C ASN A 105 16.04 -3.28 -5.36
N THR A 106 15.31 -2.94 -4.31
CA THR A 106 14.27 -1.92 -4.32
C THR A 106 14.09 -1.35 -2.92
N LEU A 107 13.69 -0.09 -2.81
CA LEU A 107 13.43 0.56 -1.53
C LEU A 107 12.12 1.31 -1.57
N GLN A 108 11.18 0.86 -0.76
CA GLN A 108 9.97 1.58 -0.42
C GLN A 108 10.07 2.04 1.03
N ILE A 109 9.71 3.30 1.28
CA ILE A 109 9.67 3.90 2.62
C ILE A 109 8.23 4.12 3.08
N ALA A 110 8.01 4.33 4.30
CA ALA A 110 6.87 4.47 5.21
C ALA A 110 6.87 3.29 6.19
N ASP A 111 7.32 3.56 7.42
CA ASP A 111 7.46 2.54 8.46
C ASP A 111 6.12 1.88 8.78
N THR A 112 6.05 0.58 8.57
CA THR A 112 4.83 -0.20 8.80
C THR A 112 4.64 -0.59 10.26
N SER A 113 5.69 -0.54 11.07
CA SER A 113 5.58 -0.74 12.53
C SER A 113 4.81 0.41 13.16
N ALA A 114 5.10 1.67 12.74
CA ALA A 114 4.33 2.83 13.17
C ALA A 114 2.86 2.68 12.78
N LEU A 115 2.58 2.25 11.55
CA LEU A 115 1.22 2.02 11.08
C LEU A 115 0.50 0.93 11.87
N ALA A 116 1.16 -0.21 12.12
CA ALA A 116 0.61 -1.34 12.88
C ALA A 116 0.32 -0.97 14.34
N CYS A 117 1.26 -0.28 14.99
CA CYS A 117 1.11 0.14 16.39
C CYS A 117 -0.03 1.18 16.55
N GLU A 118 -0.09 2.18 15.68
CA GLU A 118 -1.08 3.24 15.76
C GLU A 118 -2.52 2.77 15.50
N LEU A 119 -2.69 1.71 14.72
CA LEU A 119 -4.00 1.17 14.34
C LEU A 119 -4.35 -0.14 15.03
N ASN A 120 -3.37 -0.80 15.66
CA ASN A 120 -3.50 -2.14 16.26
C ASN A 120 -4.06 -3.18 15.27
N VAL A 121 -3.54 -3.17 14.02
CA VAL A 121 -3.95 -4.05 12.92
C VAL A 121 -2.70 -4.63 12.25
N PRO A 122 -2.68 -5.91 11.85
CA PRO A 122 -1.58 -6.48 11.08
C PRO A 122 -1.35 -5.70 9.78
N VAL A 123 -0.07 -5.46 9.44
CA VAL A 123 0.32 -4.78 8.21
C VAL A 123 1.19 -5.71 7.37
N VAL A 124 0.88 -5.82 6.09
CA VAL A 124 1.67 -6.53 5.08
C VAL A 124 2.31 -5.51 4.16
N SER A 125 3.62 -5.63 3.93
CA SER A 125 4.41 -4.69 3.12
C SER A 125 5.50 -5.40 2.31
N ASP A 126 6.39 -4.64 1.71
CA ASP A 126 7.57 -5.11 0.98
C ASP A 126 7.25 -6.05 -0.20
N PHE A 127 6.13 -5.81 -0.87
CA PHE A 127 5.66 -6.63 -1.99
C PHE A 127 6.72 -6.77 -3.09
N ARG A 128 7.39 -5.66 -3.46
CA ARG A 128 8.43 -5.64 -4.51
C ARG A 128 9.71 -6.34 -4.05
N ALA A 129 10.12 -6.12 -2.82
CA ALA A 129 11.33 -6.71 -2.25
C ALA A 129 11.24 -8.23 -2.22
N LYS A 130 10.07 -8.79 -1.88
CA LYS A 130 9.84 -10.23 -1.90
C LYS A 130 9.95 -10.82 -3.30
N ASP A 131 9.37 -10.16 -4.29
CA ASP A 131 9.41 -10.61 -5.69
C ASP A 131 10.86 -10.61 -6.23
N ILE A 132 11.62 -9.54 -5.98
CA ILE A 132 13.05 -9.46 -6.35
C ILE A 132 13.86 -10.55 -5.65
N ALA A 133 13.62 -10.82 -4.37
CA ALA A 133 14.31 -11.89 -3.62
C ALA A 133 14.03 -13.29 -4.19
N LEU A 134 12.92 -13.46 -4.89
CA LEU A 134 12.57 -14.70 -5.60
C LEU A 134 13.06 -14.74 -7.05
N GLY A 135 13.83 -13.74 -7.50
CA GLY A 135 14.38 -13.64 -8.84
C GLY A 135 13.48 -12.90 -9.84
N GLY A 136 12.42 -12.27 -9.38
CA GLY A 136 11.57 -11.39 -10.19
C GLY A 136 12.11 -9.96 -10.28
N GLU A 137 11.37 -9.09 -10.95
CA GLU A 137 11.74 -7.69 -11.17
C GLU A 137 11.05 -6.71 -10.20
N GLY A 138 10.15 -7.20 -9.33
CA GLY A 138 9.38 -6.37 -8.39
C GLY A 138 8.33 -5.48 -9.05
N ALA A 139 8.15 -5.57 -10.37
CA ALA A 139 7.17 -4.84 -11.17
C ALA A 139 7.01 -5.52 -12.55
N PRO A 140 5.80 -5.50 -13.15
CA PRO A 140 4.53 -5.05 -12.56
C PRO A 140 3.97 -6.06 -11.54
N LEU A 141 3.28 -5.58 -10.50
CA LEU A 141 2.59 -6.44 -9.51
C LEU A 141 1.11 -6.69 -9.86
N MET A 142 0.53 -5.85 -10.73
CA MET A 142 -0.89 -5.90 -11.09
C MET A 142 -1.33 -7.18 -11.80
N PRO A 143 -0.54 -7.81 -12.71
CA PRO A 143 -0.98 -9.00 -13.43
C PRO A 143 -1.44 -10.14 -12.54
N PHE A 144 -0.82 -10.32 -11.37
CA PHE A 144 -1.26 -11.31 -10.38
C PHE A 144 -2.67 -11.03 -9.86
N PHE A 145 -2.97 -9.76 -9.58
CA PHE A 145 -4.28 -9.35 -9.11
C PHE A 145 -5.33 -9.36 -10.21
N ASP A 146 -4.96 -8.97 -11.43
CA ASP A 146 -5.84 -9.01 -12.61
C ASP A 146 -6.28 -10.44 -12.91
N GLU A 147 -5.36 -11.41 -12.86
CA GLU A 147 -5.69 -12.83 -12.99
C GLU A 147 -6.67 -13.29 -11.92
N TYR A 148 -6.43 -12.92 -10.66
CA TYR A 148 -7.31 -13.26 -9.55
C TYR A 148 -8.74 -12.73 -9.77
N ILE A 149 -8.88 -11.45 -10.15
CA ILE A 149 -10.18 -10.83 -10.44
C ILE A 149 -10.88 -11.48 -11.62
N LEU A 150 -10.16 -11.75 -12.71
CA LEU A 150 -10.72 -12.44 -13.87
C LEU A 150 -11.27 -13.83 -13.51
N ARG A 151 -10.54 -14.60 -12.70
CA ARG A 151 -10.99 -15.91 -12.21
C ARG A 151 -12.27 -15.80 -11.36
N LEU A 152 -12.37 -14.77 -10.52
CA LEU A 152 -13.60 -14.53 -9.72
C LEU A 152 -14.79 -14.19 -10.63
N LEU A 153 -14.61 -13.32 -11.61
CA LEU A 153 -15.66 -12.93 -12.55
C LEU A 153 -16.14 -14.10 -13.39
N LEU A 154 -15.23 -14.93 -13.90
CA LEU A 154 -15.58 -16.12 -14.68
C LEU A 154 -16.35 -17.15 -13.87
N ARG A 155 -16.00 -17.41 -12.61
CA ARG A 155 -16.75 -18.30 -11.72
C ARG A 155 -18.19 -17.84 -11.53
N ASN A 156 -18.39 -16.56 -11.21
CA ASN A 156 -19.72 -16.00 -11.02
C ASN A 156 -20.58 -16.05 -12.30
N THR A 157 -19.97 -16.00 -13.48
CA THR A 157 -20.70 -16.09 -14.76
C THR A 157 -21.17 -17.51 -15.04
N ILE A 158 -20.39 -18.52 -14.65
CA ILE A 158 -20.74 -19.94 -14.84
C ILE A 158 -21.85 -20.35 -13.87
N ASP A 159 -21.78 -19.92 -12.60
CA ASP A 159 -22.76 -20.26 -11.57
C ASP A 159 -24.14 -19.62 -11.82
N HIS A 160 -24.25 -18.60 -12.67
CA HIS A 160 -25.52 -17.98 -13.08
C HIS A 160 -26.14 -18.58 -14.36
N GLN A 161 -25.48 -19.53 -15.01
CA GLN A 161 -25.96 -20.20 -16.22
C GLN A 161 -26.41 -21.65 -15.99
N LEU A 162 -26.37 -22.15 -14.75
CA LEU A 162 -26.90 -23.44 -14.31
C LEU A 162 -28.09 -23.22 -13.39
#